data_45b81d375f07e1950d2d5ad9dede207d
#
_entry.id   45b81d375f07e1950d2d5ad9dede207d
#
_cell.length_a   1.000
_cell.length_b   1.000
_cell.length_c   1.000
_cell.angle_alpha   90.00
_cell.angle_beta   90.00
_cell.angle_gamma   90.00
#
_symmetry.space_group_name_H-M   'P 1'
#
loop_
_entity.id
_entity.type
_entity.pdbx_description
1 polymer ?
#
loop_
_entity_poly.entity_id
_entity_poly.type
_entity_poly.pdbx_seq_one_letter_code
_entity_poly.pdbx_strand_id
1 'polypeptide(L)'
;VTVWDTEKKTTQRKAKGEFDRFATYRWGATAGSAWVRVRRLVGPLTIVLCAVASLLVALDSGVDAGVIHRGVSVGGVDLGGKTPEEAGEILGDPERGVLGEIVLERGPERFPFSGEEMGVDLDVAGTVDRAYAAGREGSVTERFGDRVRAAFGAASVAPKVDYRPKVAKAKVEGLAARLNEEPREASVSIEGAEVGVVGAREGYEVDVPATMANLATALEAATGEVEVAGRKLEPSVLTPEAEESAEKARAAMSGTVVFMAAAGQWDLAPAQIGRSLDVTAREGEILVEVDRDRLRESLPEMYAALAVQPVESGYEMNGGEVTVTPGQSGKAIDEEALFADLEQGLFEGQREYEVPVVTDEPELTTARAEELKPTELLGRYRTDYTLTSDKSAERVENLRMSSNAIDGMVLAPGETFSMIENVAGLDYNASKVIVDGKETLADGGGLCQVTSTLYMAANYAGLDVTERSPHYAQLPYIRPGLDATVWFGDENGAGALDMKFRNTSDGYVLIREYVSDDGYIYAEVWGRPTGREVEMGSRRVALTPYSATWVTRQRVTEDGEVVYDGVLHEDTYGALESENGEVIPMDAFEPAPVNP
;
A
#
# COMPACT_ATOMS: atom_id res chain seq x y z
N VAL A 1 -20.43 14.37 -31.38
CA VAL A 1 -21.34 14.29 -32.53
C VAL A 1 -22.49 13.33 -32.15
N THR A 2 -23.64 13.99 -31.93
CA THR A 2 -25.03 13.62 -32.23
C THR A 2 -25.64 12.39 -31.52
N VAL A 3 -26.51 12.66 -30.54
CA VAL A 3 -27.98 12.81 -30.61
C VAL A 3 -28.71 11.45 -30.64
N TRP A 4 -29.55 11.19 -29.64
CA TRP A 4 -31.02 11.07 -29.69
C TRP A 4 -31.61 10.80 -28.32
N ASP A 5 -32.34 11.68 -27.89
CA ASP A 5 -33.50 12.04 -27.12
C ASP A 5 -34.77 11.32 -27.63
N THR A 6 -35.84 11.37 -26.81
CA THR A 6 -37.22 10.88 -26.97
C THR A 6 -37.42 9.42 -26.49
N GLU A 7 -38.31 9.10 -25.56
CA GLU A 7 -39.70 9.56 -25.35
C GLU A 7 -40.22 9.23 -23.94
N LYS A 8 -40.65 10.24 -23.25
CA LYS A 8 -41.72 10.11 -22.24
C LYS A 8 -43.05 10.18 -22.98
N LYS A 9 -43.95 9.22 -22.81
CA LYS A 9 -45.41 9.45 -22.63
C LYS A 9 -46.19 8.14 -22.58
N THR A 10 -47.21 8.18 -21.71
CA THR A 10 -48.45 7.40 -21.72
C THR A 10 -48.44 6.04 -21.04
N THR A 11 -48.92 6.00 -19.78
CA THR A 11 -50.17 5.28 -19.50
C THR A 11 -50.73 5.68 -18.14
N GLN A 12 -51.44 6.83 -18.11
CA GLN A 12 -52.58 7.00 -17.19
C GLN A 12 -53.83 6.70 -18.00
N ARG A 13 -54.51 5.62 -17.70
CA ARG A 13 -55.96 5.43 -17.87
C ARG A 13 -56.39 4.00 -17.51
N LYS A 14 -57.36 3.93 -16.62
CA LYS A 14 -58.31 2.87 -16.30
C LYS A 14 -58.15 2.19 -14.95
N ALA A 15 -58.77 2.79 -13.96
CA ALA A 15 -59.57 2.09 -12.96
C ALA A 15 -60.60 3.08 -12.39
N LYS A 16 -61.65 3.33 -13.16
CA LYS A 16 -62.90 3.97 -12.70
C LYS A 16 -64.02 3.04 -13.18
N GLY A 17 -64.70 2.40 -12.25
CA GLY A 17 -65.89 1.61 -12.54
C GLY A 17 -65.97 0.35 -11.71
N GLU A 18 -66.64 0.46 -10.58
CA GLU A 18 -67.56 -0.55 -10.02
C GLU A 18 -67.76 -0.28 -8.53
N PHE A 19 -68.65 0.63 -8.21
CA PHE A 19 -69.35 0.67 -6.92
C PHE A 19 -70.62 1.50 -7.09
N ASP A 20 -71.59 0.97 -7.89
CA ASP A 20 -72.96 1.42 -7.88
C ASP A 20 -73.84 0.19 -8.04
N ARG A 21 -74.26 -0.37 -6.92
CA ARG A 21 -75.46 -1.22 -6.76
C ARG A 21 -75.58 -1.63 -5.30
N PHE A 22 -76.18 -0.77 -4.47
CA PHE A 22 -77.07 -1.29 -3.43
C PHE A 22 -78.29 -0.40 -3.28
N ALA A 23 -79.35 -1.07 -3.47
CA ALA A 23 -80.71 -0.68 -3.57
C ALA A 23 -81.22 0.23 -2.44
N THR A 24 -81.97 1.22 -2.87
CA THR A 24 -82.97 1.92 -2.06
C THR A 24 -83.99 0.96 -1.49
N TYR A 25 -83.99 0.73 -0.18
CA TYR A 25 -85.14 0.16 0.55
C TYR A 25 -85.90 1.28 1.22
N ARG A 26 -87.07 1.55 0.66
CA ARG A 26 -88.13 2.43 1.24
C ARG A 26 -88.71 1.72 2.45
N TRP A 27 -88.50 2.22 3.65
CA TRP A 27 -89.27 1.81 4.79
C TRP A 27 -90.46 2.76 4.95
N GLY A 28 -91.65 2.15 4.76
CA GLY A 28 -92.92 2.77 5.00
C GLY A 28 -93.16 3.05 6.49
N ALA A 29 -93.70 4.15 6.71
CA ALA A 29 -94.13 4.66 8.03
C ALA A 29 -95.20 3.70 8.61
N THR A 30 -94.87 2.97 9.69
CA THR A 30 -95.81 2.57 10.74
C THR A 30 -95.07 2.08 11.98
N ALA A 31 -94.58 2.93 12.84
CA ALA A 31 -94.24 2.64 14.24
C ALA A 31 -94.16 3.90 15.09
N GLY A 32 -95.26 4.65 15.06
CA GLY A 32 -95.43 5.90 15.83
C GLY A 32 -96.09 5.72 17.20
N SER A 33 -95.88 4.58 17.91
CA SER A 33 -96.52 4.45 19.24
C SER A 33 -95.71 3.73 20.31
N ALA A 34 -94.55 3.08 19.97
CA ALA A 34 -93.74 2.39 20.99
C ALA A 34 -92.64 3.31 21.57
N TRP A 35 -92.11 4.28 20.81
CA TRP A 35 -90.94 5.13 21.23
C TRP A 35 -91.35 6.22 22.26
N VAL A 36 -92.61 6.61 22.34
CA VAL A 36 -93.02 7.64 23.31
C VAL A 36 -93.20 7.09 24.74
N ARG A 37 -93.40 5.78 24.90
CA ARG A 37 -93.52 5.15 26.25
C ARG A 37 -92.16 4.78 26.86
N VAL A 38 -91.15 4.43 26.06
CA VAL A 38 -89.76 4.13 26.53
C VAL A 38 -89.07 5.43 26.95
N ARG A 39 -89.31 6.55 26.23
CA ARG A 39 -88.69 7.82 26.54
C ARG A 39 -89.20 8.47 27.81
N ARG A 40 -90.42 8.10 28.34
CA ARG A 40 -90.98 8.60 29.60
C ARG A 40 -90.49 7.86 30.87
N LEU A 41 -89.90 6.69 30.70
CA LEU A 41 -89.36 5.86 31.85
C LEU A 41 -87.81 5.88 31.91
N VAL A 42 -87.14 6.06 30.81
CA VAL A 42 -85.63 6.08 30.75
C VAL A 42 -85.12 7.46 31.23
N GLY A 43 -85.88 8.56 30.91
CA GLY A 43 -85.43 9.90 31.33
C GLY A 43 -85.34 10.12 32.86
N PRO A 44 -86.35 9.75 33.62
CA PRO A 44 -86.26 9.90 35.10
C PRO A 44 -85.28 8.88 35.72
N LEU A 45 -85.16 7.70 35.15
CA LEU A 45 -84.22 6.69 35.68
C LEU A 45 -82.75 7.09 35.46
N THR A 46 -82.42 7.68 34.31
CA THR A 46 -81.09 8.25 34.03
C THR A 46 -80.80 9.43 34.91
N ILE A 47 -81.75 10.30 35.16
CA ILE A 47 -81.61 11.44 36.08
C ILE A 47 -81.40 10.99 37.53
N VAL A 48 -82.18 9.99 37.98
CA VAL A 48 -81.98 9.39 39.33
C VAL A 48 -80.64 8.65 39.42
N LEU A 49 -80.23 7.92 38.41
CA LEU A 49 -78.88 7.25 38.36
C LEU A 49 -77.79 8.29 38.35
N CYS A 50 -77.91 9.36 37.59
CA CYS A 50 -76.90 10.41 37.59
C CYS A 50 -76.92 11.22 38.93
N ALA A 51 -78.10 11.46 39.55
CA ALA A 51 -78.16 12.08 40.85
C ALA A 51 -77.60 11.20 41.95
N VAL A 52 -77.85 9.89 41.95
CA VAL A 52 -77.26 8.94 42.87
C VAL A 52 -75.78 8.81 42.65
N ALA A 53 -75.31 8.75 41.41
CA ALA A 53 -73.91 8.78 41.10
C ALA A 53 -73.23 10.05 41.55
N SER A 54 -73.86 11.23 41.31
CA SER A 54 -73.36 12.51 41.80
C SER A 54 -73.36 12.64 43.32
N LEU A 55 -74.34 12.09 43.97
CA LEU A 55 -74.38 12.01 45.45
C LEU A 55 -73.33 11.10 46.02
N LEU A 56 -73.11 9.93 45.40
CA LEU A 56 -72.06 9.00 45.76
C LEU A 56 -70.66 9.61 45.55
N VAL A 57 -70.47 10.38 44.47
CA VAL A 57 -69.22 11.12 44.24
C VAL A 57 -69.04 12.25 45.26
N ALA A 58 -70.14 12.94 45.63
CA ALA A 58 -70.06 13.98 46.63
C ALA A 58 -69.82 13.47 48.06
N LEU A 59 -70.40 12.33 48.43
CA LEU A 59 -70.14 11.65 49.68
C LEU A 59 -68.72 11.10 49.75
N ASP A 60 -68.22 10.47 48.65
CA ASP A 60 -66.86 9.92 48.55
C ASP A 60 -65.79 11.02 48.57
N SER A 61 -66.10 12.20 48.01
CA SER A 61 -65.22 13.38 48.07
C SER A 61 -65.01 13.91 49.50
N GLY A 62 -65.93 13.67 50.41
CA GLY A 62 -65.82 14.05 51.80
C GLY A 62 -65.08 13.06 52.68
N VAL A 63 -65.07 11.81 52.26
CA VAL A 63 -64.40 10.71 53.02
C VAL A 63 -62.90 10.64 52.76
N ASP A 64 -62.46 10.98 51.54
CA ASP A 64 -61.06 10.94 51.15
C ASP A 64 -60.38 12.33 51.21
N ALA A 65 -60.92 13.29 51.93
CA ALA A 65 -60.31 14.61 52.10
C ALA A 65 -58.94 14.46 52.82
N GLY A 66 -57.83 14.76 52.10
CA GLY A 66 -56.46 14.75 52.63
C GLY A 66 -55.72 13.40 52.50
N VAL A 67 -56.34 12.37 51.88
CA VAL A 67 -55.69 11.07 51.65
C VAL A 67 -55.79 10.69 50.16
N ILE A 68 -54.89 9.86 49.67
CA ILE A 68 -54.89 9.31 48.31
C ILE A 68 -56.14 8.42 48.13
N HIS A 69 -56.84 8.50 47.00
CA HIS A 69 -58.01 7.66 46.74
C HIS A 69 -57.73 6.17 46.89
N ARG A 70 -58.67 5.45 47.52
CA ARG A 70 -58.57 3.99 47.68
C ARG A 70 -58.46 3.32 46.33
N GLY A 71 -57.53 2.33 46.23
CA GLY A 71 -57.24 1.58 45.03
C GLY A 71 -56.29 2.28 44.05
N VAL A 72 -55.67 3.39 44.43
CA VAL A 72 -54.55 3.98 43.72
C VAL A 72 -53.26 3.29 44.14
N SER A 73 -52.54 2.78 43.17
CA SER A 73 -51.21 2.13 43.37
C SER A 73 -50.15 2.76 42.47
N VAL A 74 -48.91 2.70 42.91
CA VAL A 74 -47.72 3.13 42.15
C VAL A 74 -46.71 2.01 42.15
N GLY A 75 -46.29 1.55 40.99
CA GLY A 75 -45.32 0.45 40.87
C GLY A 75 -45.73 -0.82 41.63
N GLY A 76 -47.04 -1.10 41.71
CA GLY A 76 -47.58 -2.22 42.45
C GLY A 76 -47.76 -1.98 43.96
N VAL A 77 -47.34 -0.83 44.48
CA VAL A 77 -47.48 -0.44 45.89
C VAL A 77 -48.81 0.28 46.07
N ASP A 78 -49.72 -0.25 46.95
CA ASP A 78 -51.02 0.38 47.25
C ASP A 78 -50.81 1.60 48.18
N LEU A 79 -51.24 2.77 47.70
CA LEU A 79 -51.19 4.03 48.39
C LEU A 79 -52.57 4.51 48.83
N GLY A 80 -53.62 3.73 48.54
CA GLY A 80 -54.99 4.09 48.83
C GLY A 80 -55.26 4.30 50.30
N GLY A 81 -55.85 5.44 50.64
CA GLY A 81 -56.16 5.83 52.01
C GLY A 81 -54.97 6.37 52.83
N LYS A 82 -53.82 6.55 52.21
CA LYS A 82 -52.61 7.14 52.84
C LYS A 82 -52.61 8.65 52.64
N THR A 83 -52.07 9.38 53.61
CA THR A 83 -51.74 10.79 53.45
C THR A 83 -50.57 10.97 52.47
N PRO A 84 -50.39 12.12 51.89
CA PRO A 84 -49.19 12.39 51.04
C PRO A 84 -47.87 12.14 51.79
N GLU A 85 -47.81 12.45 53.09
CA GLU A 85 -46.61 12.20 53.92
C GLU A 85 -46.36 10.72 54.11
N GLU A 86 -47.38 9.92 54.50
CA GLU A 86 -47.28 8.47 54.63
C GLU A 86 -46.93 7.80 53.29
N ALA A 87 -47.50 8.27 52.20
CA ALA A 87 -47.18 7.78 50.85
C ALA A 87 -45.75 8.10 50.45
N GLY A 88 -45.22 9.26 50.81
CA GLY A 88 -43.85 9.64 50.65
C GLY A 88 -42.85 8.74 51.40
N GLU A 89 -43.16 8.41 52.67
CA GLU A 89 -42.36 7.47 53.46
C GLU A 89 -42.38 6.04 52.84
N ILE A 90 -43.55 5.59 52.38
CA ILE A 90 -43.72 4.29 51.73
C ILE A 90 -42.94 4.18 50.43
N LEU A 91 -43.03 5.24 49.59
CA LEU A 91 -42.34 5.28 48.28
C LEU A 91 -40.84 5.53 48.40
N GLY A 92 -40.41 6.19 49.49
CA GLY A 92 -39.01 6.47 49.80
C GLY A 92 -38.24 5.28 50.38
N ASP A 93 -38.92 4.19 50.72
CA ASP A 93 -38.32 2.99 51.24
C ASP A 93 -37.65 2.17 50.12
N PRO A 94 -36.31 2.09 50.08
CA PRO A 94 -35.59 1.39 49.02
C PRO A 94 -35.92 -0.11 48.93
N GLU A 95 -36.33 -0.74 50.04
CA GLU A 95 -36.64 -2.17 50.08
C GLU A 95 -37.95 -2.52 49.35
N ARG A 96 -38.78 -1.54 49.09
CA ARG A 96 -40.07 -1.75 48.41
C ARG A 96 -40.00 -1.77 46.87
N GLY A 97 -38.86 -1.40 46.32
CA GLY A 97 -38.55 -1.58 44.88
C GLY A 97 -39.55 -1.01 43.92
N VAL A 98 -40.08 0.22 44.19
CA VAL A 98 -41.08 0.90 43.33
C VAL A 98 -40.56 1.12 41.93
N LEU A 99 -39.27 1.36 41.75
CA LEU A 99 -38.56 1.25 40.52
C LEU A 99 -37.93 -0.16 40.45
N GLY A 100 -38.57 -1.07 39.78
CA GLY A 100 -37.99 -2.41 39.54
C GLY A 100 -36.62 -2.36 38.85
N GLU A 101 -36.01 -3.50 38.66
CA GLU A 101 -34.82 -3.60 37.82
C GLU A 101 -35.12 -3.13 36.41
N ILE A 102 -34.18 -2.41 35.82
CA ILE A 102 -34.19 -2.07 34.39
C ILE A 102 -33.44 -3.19 33.68
N VAL A 103 -34.15 -3.97 32.90
CA VAL A 103 -33.58 -5.12 32.19
C VAL A 103 -33.41 -4.75 30.72
N LEU A 104 -32.17 -4.63 30.29
CA LEU A 104 -31.84 -4.52 28.87
C LEU A 104 -31.90 -5.90 28.24
N GLU A 105 -32.65 -6.10 27.14
CA GLU A 105 -32.88 -7.40 26.51
C GLU A 105 -32.39 -7.44 25.08
N ARG A 106 -31.64 -8.49 24.73
CA ARG A 106 -31.26 -8.83 23.36
C ARG A 106 -31.76 -10.23 23.04
N GLY A 107 -32.92 -10.36 22.45
CA GLY A 107 -33.55 -11.66 22.26
C GLY A 107 -33.73 -12.41 23.59
N PRO A 108 -33.14 -13.60 23.79
CA PRO A 108 -33.25 -14.34 25.04
C PRO A 108 -32.30 -13.87 26.16
N GLU A 109 -31.33 -13.02 25.83
CA GLU A 109 -30.32 -12.53 26.78
C GLU A 109 -30.87 -11.33 27.54
N ARG A 110 -30.72 -11.38 28.86
CA ARG A 110 -31.21 -10.36 29.79
C ARG A 110 -30.08 -9.79 30.65
N PHE A 111 -30.01 -8.47 30.71
CA PHE A 111 -28.96 -7.74 31.42
C PHE A 111 -29.64 -6.80 32.45
N PRO A 112 -29.79 -7.27 33.70
CA PRO A 112 -30.42 -6.47 34.73
C PRO A 112 -29.47 -5.41 35.28
N PHE A 113 -30.04 -4.22 35.53
CA PHE A 113 -29.38 -3.08 36.15
C PHE A 113 -30.33 -2.49 37.21
N SER A 114 -29.79 -1.99 38.31
CA SER A 114 -30.59 -1.21 39.26
C SER A 114 -30.92 0.18 38.69
N GLY A 115 -31.98 0.81 39.17
CA GLY A 115 -32.32 2.21 38.78
C GLY A 115 -31.14 3.15 39.01
N GLU A 116 -30.45 3.05 40.16
CA GLU A 116 -29.27 3.87 40.48
C GLU A 116 -28.14 3.68 39.47
N GLU A 117 -27.84 2.45 39.06
CA GLU A 117 -26.83 2.17 38.03
C GLU A 117 -27.16 2.79 36.67
N MET A 118 -28.43 2.88 36.34
CA MET A 118 -28.92 3.49 35.11
C MET A 118 -29.18 4.99 35.27
N GLY A 119 -28.89 5.56 36.45
CA GLY A 119 -29.11 6.99 36.72
C GLY A 119 -30.59 7.36 36.75
N VAL A 120 -31.44 6.44 37.15
CA VAL A 120 -32.88 6.61 37.32
C VAL A 120 -33.23 6.62 38.80
N ASP A 121 -33.67 7.75 39.31
CA ASP A 121 -34.05 7.93 40.69
C ASP A 121 -35.56 8.22 40.74
N LEU A 122 -36.24 7.74 41.79
CA LEU A 122 -37.66 8.02 42.00
C LEU A 122 -37.85 9.48 42.50
N ASP A 123 -38.55 10.31 41.76
CA ASP A 123 -39.08 11.57 42.28
C ASP A 123 -40.31 11.27 43.21
N VAL A 124 -39.96 10.97 44.46
CA VAL A 124 -40.97 10.61 45.49
C VAL A 124 -42.05 11.69 45.59
N ALA A 125 -41.65 12.97 45.69
CA ALA A 125 -42.59 14.07 45.85
C ALA A 125 -43.52 14.24 44.64
N GLY A 126 -42.94 14.22 43.44
CA GLY A 126 -43.73 14.30 42.20
C GLY A 126 -44.61 13.07 41.96
N THR A 127 -44.19 11.90 42.43
CA THR A 127 -44.99 10.66 42.36
C THR A 127 -46.18 10.69 43.34
N VAL A 128 -45.96 11.15 44.56
CA VAL A 128 -47.02 11.36 45.56
C VAL A 128 -48.04 12.38 45.03
N ASP A 129 -47.57 13.49 44.45
CA ASP A 129 -48.47 14.52 43.88
C ASP A 129 -49.35 13.93 42.76
N ARG A 130 -48.79 13.12 41.86
CA ARG A 130 -49.55 12.39 40.83
C ARG A 130 -50.56 11.42 41.40
N ALA A 131 -50.15 10.62 42.41
CA ALA A 131 -51.02 9.67 43.07
C ALA A 131 -52.18 10.39 43.80
N TYR A 132 -51.88 11.55 44.42
CA TYR A 132 -52.89 12.37 45.07
C TYR A 132 -53.84 13.09 44.10
N ALA A 133 -53.34 13.53 42.92
CA ALA A 133 -54.12 14.15 41.85
C ALA A 133 -55.04 13.13 41.16
N ALA A 134 -54.72 11.85 41.17
CA ALA A 134 -55.52 10.81 40.53
C ALA A 134 -56.97 10.80 41.03
N GLY A 135 -57.90 10.98 40.14
CA GLY A 135 -59.35 11.11 40.43
C GLY A 135 -59.82 12.45 40.99
N ARG A 136 -58.87 13.44 41.13
CA ARG A 136 -59.22 14.80 41.59
C ARG A 136 -59.13 15.84 40.49
N GLU A 137 -58.30 15.67 39.53
CA GLU A 137 -58.07 16.58 38.41
C GLU A 137 -58.85 16.15 37.15
N GLY A 138 -59.09 17.08 36.23
CA GLY A 138 -59.79 16.85 34.96
C GLY A 138 -61.31 17.18 35.02
N SER A 139 -62.00 16.85 33.93
CA SER A 139 -63.44 17.01 33.80
C SER A 139 -64.21 16.08 34.75
N VAL A 140 -65.47 16.44 35.03
CA VAL A 140 -66.29 15.59 35.91
C VAL A 140 -66.44 14.15 35.46
N THR A 141 -66.45 13.93 34.15
CA THR A 141 -66.51 12.57 33.55
C THR A 141 -65.20 11.80 33.68
N GLU A 142 -64.07 12.47 33.58
CA GLU A 142 -62.75 11.89 33.80
C GLU A 142 -62.55 11.53 35.25
N ARG A 143 -62.82 12.43 36.18
CA ARG A 143 -62.79 12.18 37.61
C ARG A 143 -63.67 11.00 38.03
N PHE A 144 -64.90 10.91 37.45
CA PHE A 144 -65.76 9.76 37.73
C PHE A 144 -65.18 8.45 37.19
N GLY A 145 -64.67 8.48 35.97
CA GLY A 145 -64.03 7.30 35.35
C GLY A 145 -62.81 6.81 36.16
N ASP A 146 -61.98 7.73 36.63
CA ASP A 146 -60.80 7.42 37.45
C ASP A 146 -61.16 6.86 38.82
N ARG A 147 -62.22 7.41 39.45
CA ARG A 147 -62.72 6.89 40.70
C ARG A 147 -63.36 5.49 40.57
N VAL A 148 -64.05 5.26 39.48
CA VAL A 148 -64.58 3.91 39.20
C VAL A 148 -63.43 2.93 39.01
N ARG A 149 -62.41 3.29 38.26
CA ARG A 149 -61.19 2.46 38.11
C ARG A 149 -60.48 2.22 39.44
N ALA A 150 -60.32 3.27 40.24
CA ALA A 150 -59.73 3.15 41.55
C ALA A 150 -60.52 2.21 42.50
N ALA A 151 -61.87 2.32 42.48
CA ALA A 151 -62.74 1.48 43.33
C ALA A 151 -62.64 -0.04 42.98
N PHE A 152 -62.22 -0.38 41.76
CA PHE A 152 -61.96 -1.77 41.37
C PHE A 152 -60.44 -2.13 41.43
N GLY A 153 -59.59 -1.32 42.07
CA GLY A 153 -58.15 -1.56 42.21
C GLY A 153 -57.36 -1.43 40.91
N ALA A 154 -57.92 -0.74 39.93
CA ALA A 154 -57.36 -0.58 38.59
C ALA A 154 -56.72 0.81 38.30
N ALA A 155 -56.53 1.64 39.32
CA ALA A 155 -55.91 2.94 39.18
C ALA A 155 -54.41 2.87 39.50
N SER A 156 -53.63 2.37 38.50
CA SER A 156 -52.15 2.39 38.59
C SER A 156 -51.63 3.72 38.07
N VAL A 157 -50.90 4.46 38.90
CA VAL A 157 -50.24 5.72 38.53
C VAL A 157 -48.75 5.41 38.24
N ALA A 158 -48.29 5.88 37.10
CA ALA A 158 -46.89 5.74 36.75
C ALA A 158 -45.99 6.55 37.69
N PRO A 159 -44.93 6.00 38.25
CA PRO A 159 -43.98 6.72 39.06
C PRO A 159 -43.35 7.87 38.23
N LYS A 160 -43.05 8.98 38.86
CA LYS A 160 -42.27 10.04 38.27
C LYS A 160 -40.81 9.79 38.59
N VAL A 161 -39.96 9.81 37.58
CA VAL A 161 -38.56 9.52 37.74
C VAL A 161 -37.69 10.70 37.30
N ASP A 162 -36.63 10.93 38.04
CA ASP A 162 -35.53 11.78 37.61
C ASP A 162 -34.53 10.91 36.84
N TYR A 163 -34.20 11.30 35.62
CA TYR A 163 -33.38 10.54 34.71
C TYR A 163 -32.10 11.28 34.33
N ARG A 164 -30.96 10.64 34.54
CA ARG A 164 -29.61 11.16 34.18
C ARG A 164 -29.07 10.45 32.93
N PRO A 165 -29.37 10.95 31.70
CA PRO A 165 -29.06 10.25 30.44
C PRO A 165 -27.59 9.89 30.25
N LYS A 166 -26.66 10.69 30.81
CA LYS A 166 -25.22 10.44 30.73
C LYS A 166 -24.79 9.18 31.48
N VAL A 167 -25.43 8.88 32.61
CA VAL A 167 -25.13 7.70 33.42
C VAL A 167 -25.61 6.44 32.70
N ALA A 168 -26.87 6.45 32.25
CA ALA A 168 -27.43 5.36 31.47
C ALA A 168 -26.64 5.09 30.18
N LYS A 169 -26.28 6.16 29.45
CA LYS A 169 -25.49 6.04 28.23
C LYS A 169 -24.17 5.31 28.49
N ALA A 170 -23.43 5.66 29.54
CA ALA A 170 -22.19 4.99 29.88
C ALA A 170 -22.38 3.49 30.17
N LYS A 171 -23.51 3.11 30.79
CA LYS A 171 -23.84 1.69 31.04
C LYS A 171 -24.21 0.97 29.75
N VAL A 172 -25.01 1.61 28.87
CA VAL A 172 -25.35 1.05 27.55
C VAL A 172 -24.12 0.93 26.68
N GLU A 173 -23.21 1.91 26.68
CA GLU A 173 -21.93 1.83 25.98
C GLU A 173 -21.04 0.69 26.52
N GLY A 174 -21.01 0.51 27.85
CA GLY A 174 -20.30 -0.60 28.47
C GLY A 174 -20.90 -1.97 28.10
N LEU A 175 -22.22 -2.05 27.94
CA LEU A 175 -22.90 -3.24 27.46
C LEU A 175 -22.61 -3.46 25.97
N ALA A 176 -22.67 -2.40 25.14
CA ALA A 176 -22.36 -2.44 23.73
C ALA A 176 -20.93 -2.97 23.46
N ALA A 177 -19.95 -2.51 24.25
CA ALA A 177 -18.56 -3.01 24.14
C ALA A 177 -18.43 -4.53 24.40
N ARG A 178 -19.38 -5.13 25.10
CA ARG A 178 -19.43 -6.58 25.37
C ARG A 178 -20.23 -7.37 24.34
N LEU A 179 -21.20 -6.72 23.72
CA LEU A 179 -22.13 -7.34 22.77
C LEU A 179 -21.74 -7.16 21.31
N ASN A 180 -20.92 -6.14 21.03
CA ASN A 180 -20.44 -5.92 19.67
C ASN A 180 -19.48 -7.03 19.28
N GLU A 181 -19.75 -7.64 18.16
CA GLU A 181 -18.93 -8.66 17.51
C GLU A 181 -18.67 -8.25 16.07
N GLU A 182 -17.40 -8.20 15.68
CA GLU A 182 -17.03 -7.99 14.30
C GLU A 182 -17.43 -9.19 13.45
N PRO A 183 -17.87 -8.99 12.19
CA PRO A 183 -18.12 -10.11 11.31
C PRO A 183 -16.81 -10.83 11.01
N ARG A 184 -16.86 -12.13 10.87
CA ARG A 184 -15.74 -12.95 10.43
C ARG A 184 -15.95 -13.32 8.99
N GLU A 185 -15.03 -12.92 8.14
CA GLU A 185 -15.00 -13.29 6.74
C GLU A 185 -14.80 -14.80 6.55
N ALA A 186 -15.40 -15.34 5.51
CA ALA A 186 -15.02 -16.68 5.07
C ALA A 186 -13.62 -16.66 4.43
N SER A 187 -12.88 -17.74 4.54
CA SER A 187 -11.56 -17.87 3.94
C SER A 187 -11.27 -19.30 3.49
N VAL A 188 -10.35 -19.42 2.54
CA VAL A 188 -9.81 -20.69 2.07
C VAL A 188 -8.37 -20.80 2.50
N SER A 189 -7.97 -21.95 2.99
CA SER A 189 -6.59 -22.28 3.34
C SER A 189 -6.14 -23.50 2.53
N ILE A 190 -4.85 -23.48 2.12
CA ILE A 190 -4.22 -24.61 1.44
C ILE A 190 -3.02 -25.04 2.27
N GLU A 191 -3.05 -26.26 2.79
CA GLU A 191 -1.97 -26.85 3.58
C GLU A 191 -1.52 -28.17 2.94
N GLY A 192 -0.36 -28.15 2.28
CA GLY A 192 0.14 -29.29 1.51
C GLY A 192 -0.81 -29.67 0.37
N ALA A 193 -1.48 -30.82 0.45
CA ALA A 193 -2.45 -31.28 -0.54
C ALA A 193 -3.91 -31.12 -0.08
N GLU A 194 -4.15 -30.49 1.07
CA GLU A 194 -5.47 -30.31 1.64
C GLU A 194 -5.97 -28.86 1.50
N VAL A 195 -7.25 -28.71 1.16
CA VAL A 195 -7.93 -27.42 1.02
C VAL A 195 -9.00 -27.30 2.10
N GLY A 196 -8.82 -26.39 3.03
CA GLY A 196 -9.72 -26.07 4.12
C GLY A 196 -10.57 -24.83 3.83
N VAL A 197 -11.79 -24.78 4.42
CA VAL A 197 -12.66 -23.60 4.40
C VAL A 197 -12.98 -23.20 5.83
N VAL A 198 -12.80 -21.94 6.13
CA VAL A 198 -13.30 -21.32 7.36
C VAL A 198 -14.56 -20.55 7.00
N GLY A 199 -15.70 -20.95 7.57
CA GLY A 199 -16.98 -20.31 7.28
C GLY A 199 -17.08 -18.89 7.85
N ALA A 200 -17.86 -18.08 7.17
CA ALA A 200 -18.22 -16.73 7.60
C ALA A 200 -19.08 -16.75 8.86
N ARG A 201 -19.01 -15.69 9.65
CA ARG A 201 -19.90 -15.47 10.79
C ARG A 201 -20.36 -14.02 10.80
N GLU A 202 -21.68 -13.83 10.93
CA GLU A 202 -22.26 -12.50 11.14
C GLU A 202 -21.71 -11.87 12.41
N GLY A 203 -21.45 -10.57 12.34
CA GLY A 203 -21.18 -9.73 13.49
C GLY A 203 -22.45 -9.10 14.04
N TYR A 204 -22.30 -8.30 15.07
CA TYR A 204 -23.40 -7.55 15.69
C TYR A 204 -22.89 -6.20 16.22
N GLU A 205 -23.65 -5.15 16.00
CA GLU A 205 -23.36 -3.81 16.51
C GLU A 205 -24.57 -3.23 17.21
N VAL A 206 -24.42 -2.85 18.47
CA VAL A 206 -25.46 -2.20 19.27
C VAL A 206 -25.65 -0.76 18.79
N ASP A 207 -26.90 -0.37 18.50
CA ASP A 207 -27.29 1.02 18.28
C ASP A 207 -27.54 1.68 19.64
N VAL A 208 -26.52 2.30 20.21
CA VAL A 208 -26.60 2.98 21.49
C VAL A 208 -27.67 4.11 21.48
N PRO A 209 -27.74 5.00 20.46
CA PRO A 209 -28.80 6.01 20.36
C PRO A 209 -30.21 5.41 20.39
N ALA A 210 -30.46 4.37 19.60
CA ALA A 210 -31.78 3.73 19.55
C ALA A 210 -32.11 3.00 20.86
N THR A 211 -31.14 2.32 21.48
CA THR A 211 -31.31 1.70 22.79
C THR A 211 -31.64 2.72 23.87
N MET A 212 -30.98 3.89 23.84
CA MET A 212 -31.29 4.99 24.76
C MET A 212 -32.69 5.58 24.52
N ALA A 213 -33.18 5.61 23.29
CA ALA A 213 -34.55 6.02 22.98
C ALA A 213 -35.56 4.98 23.52
N ASN A 214 -35.28 3.68 23.37
CA ASN A 214 -36.10 2.62 23.95
C ASN A 214 -36.17 2.72 25.48
N LEU A 215 -35.01 2.99 26.12
CA LEU A 215 -34.95 3.21 27.56
C LEU A 215 -35.82 4.41 27.98
N ALA A 216 -35.74 5.55 27.31
CA ALA A 216 -36.56 6.71 27.62
C ALA A 216 -38.06 6.37 27.49
N THR A 217 -38.46 5.67 26.43
CA THR A 217 -39.83 5.21 26.22
C THR A 217 -40.30 4.26 27.32
N ALA A 218 -39.45 3.30 27.72
CA ALA A 218 -39.76 2.37 28.80
C ALA A 218 -39.93 3.08 30.15
N LEU A 219 -39.09 4.07 30.44
CA LEU A 219 -39.24 4.90 31.64
C LEU A 219 -40.54 5.72 31.65
N GLU A 220 -40.92 6.29 30.51
CA GLU A 220 -42.21 7.00 30.37
C GLU A 220 -43.40 6.06 30.56
N ALA A 221 -43.31 4.86 30.08
CA ALA A 221 -44.35 3.82 30.23
C ALA A 221 -44.30 3.11 31.59
N ALA A 222 -43.34 3.43 32.45
CA ALA A 222 -43.07 2.76 33.71
C ALA A 222 -42.86 1.22 33.55
N THR A 223 -42.25 0.79 32.45
CA THR A 223 -41.83 -0.60 32.24
C THR A 223 -40.35 -0.74 32.53
N GLY A 224 -39.95 -1.88 33.11
CA GLY A 224 -38.52 -2.15 33.38
C GLY A 224 -37.82 -2.87 32.25
N GLU A 225 -38.49 -3.24 31.20
CA GLU A 225 -37.93 -4.02 30.08
C GLU A 225 -37.61 -3.10 28.91
N VAL A 226 -36.37 -3.18 28.43
CA VAL A 226 -35.83 -2.30 27.36
C VAL A 226 -35.17 -3.16 26.31
N GLU A 227 -35.63 -3.11 25.10
CA GLU A 227 -34.98 -3.79 23.99
C GLU A 227 -33.66 -3.11 23.60
N VAL A 228 -32.59 -3.88 23.56
CA VAL A 228 -31.29 -3.45 23.01
C VAL A 228 -31.40 -3.42 21.49
N ALA A 229 -31.45 -2.21 20.95
CA ALA A 229 -31.43 -2.02 19.52
C ALA A 229 -30.03 -2.29 18.96
N GLY A 230 -29.96 -2.89 17.79
CA GLY A 230 -28.71 -3.15 17.09
C GLY A 230 -28.95 -3.72 15.72
N ARG A 231 -27.87 -3.90 15.00
CA ARG A 231 -27.90 -4.48 13.66
C ARG A 231 -26.90 -5.61 13.53
N LYS A 232 -27.23 -6.57 12.70
CA LYS A 232 -26.29 -7.58 12.24
C LYS A 232 -25.30 -6.94 11.27
N LEU A 233 -24.05 -7.31 11.39
CA LEU A 233 -22.99 -6.95 10.44
C LEU A 233 -22.75 -8.18 9.58
N GLU A 234 -23.00 -8.04 8.29
CA GLU A 234 -22.77 -9.12 7.35
C GLU A 234 -21.28 -9.12 6.94
N PRO A 235 -20.62 -10.28 6.88
CA PRO A 235 -19.30 -10.40 6.31
C PRO A 235 -19.35 -10.08 4.81
N SER A 236 -18.24 -9.54 4.27
CA SER A 236 -18.12 -9.22 2.85
C SER A 236 -17.94 -10.47 2.00
N VAL A 237 -17.23 -11.47 2.55
CA VAL A 237 -17.03 -12.79 1.94
C VAL A 237 -17.88 -13.82 2.66
N LEU A 238 -18.82 -14.42 1.98
CA LEU A 238 -19.71 -15.42 2.54
C LEU A 238 -19.12 -16.84 2.42
N THR A 239 -19.67 -17.78 3.19
CA THR A 239 -19.24 -19.19 3.14
C THR A 239 -19.40 -19.84 1.76
N PRO A 240 -20.48 -19.59 1.00
CA PRO A 240 -20.64 -20.17 -0.34
C PRO A 240 -19.54 -19.74 -1.33
N GLU A 241 -19.09 -18.48 -1.28
CA GLU A 241 -18.01 -17.97 -2.14
C GLU A 241 -16.67 -18.66 -1.80
N ALA A 242 -16.41 -18.86 -0.50
CA ALA A 242 -15.23 -19.58 -0.05
C ALA A 242 -15.27 -21.06 -0.47
N GLU A 243 -16.43 -21.72 -0.41
CA GLU A 243 -16.60 -23.10 -0.88
C GLU A 243 -16.38 -23.23 -2.39
N GLU A 244 -16.90 -22.29 -3.21
CA GLU A 244 -16.67 -22.28 -4.65
C GLU A 244 -15.17 -22.14 -4.98
N SER A 245 -14.48 -21.24 -4.30
CA SER A 245 -13.04 -21.04 -4.48
C SER A 245 -12.22 -22.23 -3.99
N ALA A 246 -12.65 -22.88 -2.90
CA ALA A 246 -12.04 -24.12 -2.42
C ALA A 246 -12.23 -25.26 -3.41
N GLU A 247 -13.37 -25.35 -4.10
CA GLU A 247 -13.60 -26.35 -5.16
C GLU A 247 -12.65 -26.12 -6.35
N LYS A 248 -12.43 -24.87 -6.76
CA LYS A 248 -11.44 -24.52 -7.78
C LYS A 248 -10.03 -24.96 -7.37
N ALA A 249 -9.63 -24.67 -6.13
CA ALA A 249 -8.34 -25.12 -5.60
C ALA A 249 -8.21 -26.65 -5.56
N ARG A 250 -9.26 -27.36 -5.09
CA ARG A 250 -9.30 -28.83 -5.10
C ARG A 250 -9.24 -29.41 -6.52
N ALA A 251 -9.91 -28.76 -7.47
CA ALA A 251 -9.83 -29.16 -8.88
C ALA A 251 -8.41 -29.01 -9.41
N ALA A 252 -7.75 -27.88 -9.14
CA ALA A 252 -6.34 -27.67 -9.52
C ALA A 252 -5.42 -28.75 -8.92
N MET A 253 -5.66 -29.16 -7.68
CA MET A 253 -4.84 -30.11 -6.91
C MET A 253 -5.31 -31.57 -7.02
N SER A 254 -6.25 -31.90 -7.91
CA SER A 254 -6.87 -33.24 -7.96
C SER A 254 -5.96 -34.36 -8.46
N GLY A 255 -4.74 -34.04 -8.90
CA GLY A 255 -3.76 -35.02 -9.40
C GLY A 255 -2.41 -34.36 -9.73
N THR A 256 -1.44 -35.18 -10.06
CA THR A 256 -0.13 -34.71 -10.54
C THR A 256 -0.29 -34.02 -11.89
N VAL A 257 0.31 -32.84 -12.02
CA VAL A 257 0.44 -32.12 -13.31
C VAL A 257 1.76 -32.53 -13.94
N VAL A 258 1.73 -32.78 -15.23
CA VAL A 258 2.87 -33.24 -16.03
C VAL A 258 3.21 -32.17 -17.06
N PHE A 259 4.42 -31.67 -17.00
CA PHE A 259 4.98 -30.75 -17.99
C PHE A 259 5.87 -31.53 -18.96
N MET A 260 5.64 -31.38 -20.25
CA MET A 260 6.34 -32.13 -21.30
C MET A 260 7.05 -31.17 -22.26
N ALA A 261 8.27 -31.50 -22.62
CA ALA A 261 9.01 -30.86 -23.70
C ALA A 261 9.90 -31.89 -24.41
N ALA A 262 10.53 -31.50 -25.50
CA ALA A 262 11.48 -32.37 -26.22
C ALA A 262 12.67 -32.83 -25.36
N ALA A 263 13.03 -32.09 -24.31
CA ALA A 263 14.14 -32.40 -23.41
C ALA A 263 13.76 -33.38 -22.28
N GLY A 264 12.48 -33.55 -21.98
CA GLY A 264 12.02 -34.41 -20.89
C GLY A 264 10.61 -34.18 -20.43
N GLN A 265 10.30 -34.74 -19.26
CA GLN A 265 9.04 -34.64 -18.56
C GLN A 265 9.30 -34.28 -17.10
N TRP A 266 8.47 -33.42 -16.52
CA TRP A 266 8.56 -33.01 -15.12
C TRP A 266 7.18 -33.06 -14.47
N ASP A 267 7.15 -33.68 -13.30
CA ASP A 267 5.93 -33.93 -12.57
C ASP A 267 5.80 -32.93 -11.41
N LEU A 268 4.64 -32.31 -11.28
CA LEU A 268 4.29 -31.44 -10.17
C LEU A 268 3.20 -32.09 -9.32
N ALA A 269 3.56 -32.53 -8.13
CA ALA A 269 2.64 -33.22 -7.23
C ALA A 269 1.58 -32.23 -6.66
N PRO A 270 0.37 -32.74 -6.23
CA PRO A 270 -0.68 -31.89 -5.67
C PRO A 270 -0.24 -30.93 -4.57
N ALA A 271 0.64 -31.36 -3.66
CA ALA A 271 1.19 -30.49 -2.61
C ALA A 271 2.11 -29.37 -3.13
N GLN A 272 2.76 -29.59 -4.27
CA GLN A 272 3.57 -28.57 -4.93
C GLN A 272 2.66 -27.58 -5.68
N ILE A 273 1.59 -28.09 -6.34
CA ILE A 273 0.56 -27.25 -6.94
C ILE A 273 -0.04 -26.34 -5.88
N GLY A 274 -0.44 -26.89 -4.72
CA GLY A 274 -1.02 -26.11 -3.63
C GLY A 274 -0.12 -24.97 -3.13
N ARG A 275 1.21 -25.20 -3.10
CA ARG A 275 2.19 -24.14 -2.77
C ARG A 275 2.30 -23.05 -3.83
N SER A 276 2.01 -23.41 -5.09
CA SER A 276 2.07 -22.49 -6.23
C SER A 276 0.73 -21.78 -6.48
N LEU A 277 -0.29 -22.02 -5.65
CA LEU A 277 -1.54 -21.26 -5.68
C LEU A 277 -1.48 -20.09 -4.71
N ASP A 278 -2.02 -18.96 -5.14
CA ASP A 278 -2.30 -17.81 -4.30
C ASP A 278 -3.80 -17.68 -4.05
N VAL A 279 -4.16 -17.39 -2.80
CA VAL A 279 -5.56 -17.23 -2.37
C VAL A 279 -5.72 -15.84 -1.79
N THR A 280 -6.40 -14.97 -2.51
CA THR A 280 -6.61 -13.58 -2.10
C THR A 280 -8.08 -13.24 -2.04
N ALA A 281 -8.50 -12.49 -1.00
CA ALA A 281 -9.84 -11.92 -0.90
C ALA A 281 -9.83 -10.49 -1.47
N ARG A 282 -10.67 -10.23 -2.47
CA ARG A 282 -10.83 -8.91 -3.08
C ARG A 282 -12.31 -8.64 -3.35
N GLU A 283 -12.79 -7.48 -2.92
CA GLU A 283 -14.15 -6.98 -3.20
C GLU A 283 -15.29 -7.95 -2.84
N GLY A 284 -15.10 -8.81 -1.83
CA GLY A 284 -16.09 -9.80 -1.40
C GLY A 284 -15.98 -11.15 -2.08
N GLU A 285 -15.01 -11.35 -2.97
CA GLU A 285 -14.73 -12.63 -3.63
C GLU A 285 -13.37 -13.19 -3.18
N ILE A 286 -13.23 -14.50 -3.21
CA ILE A 286 -11.94 -15.18 -3.03
C ILE A 286 -11.43 -15.63 -4.40
N LEU A 287 -10.30 -15.07 -4.80
CA LEU A 287 -9.61 -15.46 -6.03
C LEU A 287 -8.56 -16.53 -5.71
N VAL A 288 -8.51 -17.55 -6.53
CA VAL A 288 -7.47 -18.58 -6.50
C VAL A 288 -6.75 -18.52 -7.84
N GLU A 289 -5.50 -18.14 -7.81
CA GLU A 289 -4.67 -17.89 -9.00
C GLU A 289 -3.35 -18.66 -8.88
N VAL A 290 -2.67 -18.85 -10.01
CA VAL A 290 -1.33 -19.46 -10.01
C VAL A 290 -0.32 -18.37 -9.70
N ASP A 291 0.46 -18.54 -8.63
CA ASP A 291 1.63 -17.73 -8.33
C ASP A 291 2.81 -18.21 -9.22
N ARG A 292 3.16 -17.38 -10.17
CA ARG A 292 4.18 -17.68 -11.18
C ARG A 292 5.56 -17.93 -10.56
N ASP A 293 5.92 -17.15 -9.56
CA ASP A 293 7.23 -17.27 -8.91
C ASP A 293 7.33 -18.56 -8.09
N ARG A 294 6.31 -18.87 -7.30
CA ARG A 294 6.25 -20.14 -6.55
C ARG A 294 6.18 -21.37 -7.45
N LEU A 295 5.51 -21.25 -8.61
CA LEU A 295 5.51 -22.33 -9.60
C LEU A 295 6.90 -22.55 -10.19
N ARG A 296 7.61 -21.47 -10.53
CA ARG A 296 9.01 -21.53 -11.02
C ARG A 296 9.92 -22.19 -9.99
N GLU A 297 9.79 -21.82 -8.71
CA GLU A 297 10.53 -22.43 -7.61
C GLU A 297 10.20 -23.93 -7.42
N SER A 298 9.01 -24.36 -7.82
CA SER A 298 8.58 -25.76 -7.71
C SER A 298 9.08 -26.65 -8.85
N LEU A 299 9.64 -26.06 -9.93
CA LEU A 299 10.09 -26.75 -11.15
C LEU A 299 11.54 -26.40 -11.56
N PRO A 300 12.52 -26.37 -10.63
CA PRO A 300 13.87 -25.91 -10.94
C PRO A 300 14.58 -26.77 -11.99
N GLU A 301 14.31 -28.08 -12.00
CA GLU A 301 14.90 -29.02 -12.97
C GLU A 301 14.38 -28.79 -14.39
N MET A 302 13.10 -28.39 -14.54
CA MET A 302 12.52 -28.04 -15.82
C MET A 302 13.19 -26.79 -16.40
N TYR A 303 13.28 -25.73 -15.59
CA TYR A 303 13.94 -24.49 -16.02
C TYR A 303 15.40 -24.70 -16.34
N ALA A 304 16.13 -25.45 -15.51
CA ALA A 304 17.54 -25.80 -15.78
C ALA A 304 17.75 -26.62 -17.07
N ALA A 305 16.77 -27.45 -17.43
CA ALA A 305 16.87 -28.29 -18.63
C ALA A 305 16.46 -27.56 -19.91
N LEU A 306 15.55 -26.58 -19.82
CA LEU A 306 14.96 -25.89 -20.97
C LEU A 306 15.56 -24.51 -21.23
N ALA A 307 16.01 -23.81 -20.18
CA ALA A 307 16.63 -22.50 -20.31
C ALA A 307 18.14 -22.65 -20.61
N VAL A 308 18.54 -22.11 -21.74
CA VAL A 308 19.95 -22.00 -22.14
C VAL A 308 20.25 -20.53 -22.31
N GLN A 309 21.17 -20.00 -21.52
CA GLN A 309 21.54 -18.59 -21.63
C GLN A 309 22.13 -18.29 -23.00
N PRO A 310 21.74 -17.20 -23.66
CA PRO A 310 22.38 -16.75 -24.88
C PRO A 310 23.84 -16.34 -24.59
N VAL A 311 24.68 -16.44 -25.58
CA VAL A 311 26.03 -15.93 -25.54
C VAL A 311 26.09 -14.69 -26.42
N GLU A 312 26.47 -13.57 -25.83
CA GLU A 312 26.63 -12.31 -26.53
C GLU A 312 27.73 -12.37 -27.59
N SER A 313 27.51 -11.70 -28.71
CA SER A 313 28.61 -11.42 -29.63
C SER A 313 29.56 -10.40 -29.01
N GLY A 314 30.80 -10.45 -29.42
CA GLY A 314 31.80 -9.49 -28.94
C GLY A 314 32.73 -9.04 -30.07
N TYR A 315 33.72 -8.24 -29.69
CA TYR A 315 34.74 -7.76 -30.62
C TYR A 315 36.12 -8.06 -30.06
N GLU A 316 37.01 -8.48 -30.93
CA GLU A 316 38.41 -8.70 -30.60
C GLU A 316 39.32 -8.00 -31.61
N MET A 317 40.47 -7.57 -31.15
CA MET A 317 41.49 -6.98 -32.01
C MET A 317 42.46 -8.09 -32.48
N ASN A 318 42.46 -8.39 -33.78
CA ASN A 318 43.32 -9.34 -34.39
C ASN A 318 44.18 -8.73 -35.51
N GLY A 319 45.48 -8.64 -35.31
CA GLY A 319 46.43 -8.11 -36.31
C GLY A 319 46.21 -6.65 -36.69
N GLY A 320 45.59 -5.83 -35.81
CA GLY A 320 45.27 -4.44 -36.07
C GLY A 320 43.90 -4.22 -36.73
N GLU A 321 43.08 -5.24 -36.84
CA GLU A 321 41.71 -5.22 -37.35
C GLU A 321 40.74 -5.79 -36.30
N VAL A 322 39.59 -5.12 -36.13
CA VAL A 322 38.54 -5.61 -35.21
C VAL A 322 37.78 -6.74 -35.89
N THR A 323 37.67 -7.87 -35.22
CA THR A 323 36.88 -9.04 -35.65
C THR A 323 35.72 -9.28 -34.71
N VAL A 324 34.60 -9.79 -35.24
CA VAL A 324 33.45 -10.17 -34.45
C VAL A 324 33.62 -11.55 -33.88
N THR A 325 33.48 -11.71 -32.58
CA THR A 325 33.30 -12.98 -31.90
C THR A 325 31.83 -13.37 -31.99
N PRO A 326 31.46 -14.48 -32.65
CA PRO A 326 30.07 -14.85 -32.83
C PRO A 326 29.37 -15.17 -31.52
N GLY A 327 28.16 -14.60 -31.31
CA GLY A 327 27.24 -14.98 -30.27
C GLY A 327 26.47 -16.26 -30.61
N GLN A 328 25.76 -16.77 -29.62
CA GLN A 328 24.90 -17.94 -29.78
C GLN A 328 23.54 -17.63 -29.14
N SER A 329 22.47 -17.92 -29.89
CA SER A 329 21.13 -17.84 -29.35
C SER A 329 20.93 -18.89 -28.27
N GLY A 330 20.27 -18.50 -27.19
CA GLY A 330 19.85 -19.36 -26.11
C GLY A 330 18.45 -19.92 -26.35
N LYS A 331 17.88 -20.43 -25.28
CA LYS A 331 16.50 -20.92 -25.22
C LYS A 331 15.87 -20.43 -23.93
N ALA A 332 14.63 -19.99 -23.98
CA ALA A 332 13.82 -19.64 -22.82
C ALA A 332 12.46 -20.35 -22.88
N ILE A 333 11.85 -20.52 -21.73
CA ILE A 333 10.45 -20.94 -21.67
C ILE A 333 9.61 -19.71 -22.00
N ASP A 334 8.65 -19.85 -22.91
CA ASP A 334 7.60 -18.83 -23.11
C ASP A 334 6.63 -18.92 -21.93
N GLU A 335 6.98 -18.19 -20.87
CA GLU A 335 6.21 -18.19 -19.62
C GLU A 335 4.81 -17.62 -19.81
N GLU A 336 4.62 -16.63 -20.69
CA GLU A 336 3.30 -16.09 -20.97
C GLU A 336 2.37 -17.13 -21.57
N ALA A 337 2.85 -17.87 -22.56
CA ALA A 337 2.09 -18.94 -23.18
C ALA A 337 1.83 -20.09 -22.19
N LEU A 338 2.85 -20.49 -21.42
CA LEU A 338 2.73 -21.55 -20.41
C LEU A 338 1.70 -21.20 -19.33
N PHE A 339 1.77 -19.98 -18.78
CA PHE A 339 0.85 -19.56 -17.72
C PHE A 339 -0.56 -19.34 -18.25
N ALA A 340 -0.73 -18.84 -19.47
CA ALA A 340 -2.05 -18.73 -20.09
C ALA A 340 -2.74 -20.09 -20.24
N ASP A 341 -2.00 -21.13 -20.65
CA ASP A 341 -2.52 -22.49 -20.77
C ASP A 341 -2.84 -23.10 -19.38
N LEU A 342 -1.98 -22.85 -18.40
CA LEU A 342 -2.21 -23.26 -17.01
C LEU A 342 -3.42 -22.58 -16.38
N GLU A 343 -3.59 -21.29 -16.52
CA GLU A 343 -4.71 -20.52 -15.97
C GLU A 343 -6.05 -20.99 -16.58
N GLN A 344 -6.02 -21.37 -17.85
CA GLN A 344 -7.22 -21.91 -18.51
C GLN A 344 -7.54 -23.34 -18.10
N GLY A 345 -6.54 -24.21 -18.02
CA GLY A 345 -6.74 -25.66 -17.93
C GLY A 345 -6.65 -26.24 -16.52
N LEU A 346 -5.81 -25.69 -15.64
CA LEU A 346 -5.50 -26.26 -14.33
C LEU A 346 -6.75 -26.40 -13.44
N PHE A 347 -7.57 -25.36 -13.40
CA PHE A 347 -8.79 -25.30 -12.61
C PHE A 347 -9.95 -26.11 -13.24
N GLU A 348 -9.84 -26.44 -14.54
CA GLU A 348 -10.77 -27.33 -15.25
C GLU A 348 -10.36 -28.80 -15.18
N GLY A 349 -9.19 -29.10 -14.56
CA GLY A 349 -8.72 -30.47 -14.35
C GLY A 349 -7.75 -30.97 -15.43
N GLN A 350 -7.22 -30.11 -16.30
CA GLN A 350 -6.13 -30.47 -17.21
C GLN A 350 -4.87 -30.84 -16.40
N ARG A 351 -4.17 -31.90 -16.84
CA ARG A 351 -3.02 -32.45 -16.11
C ARG A 351 -1.76 -32.61 -16.96
N GLU A 352 -1.85 -32.40 -18.24
CA GLU A 352 -0.73 -32.48 -19.17
C GLU A 352 -0.59 -31.15 -19.90
N TYR A 353 0.62 -30.60 -19.87
CA TYR A 353 0.96 -29.32 -20.49
C TYR A 353 2.23 -29.47 -21.32
N GLU A 354 2.19 -29.01 -22.55
CA GLU A 354 3.38 -28.87 -23.35
C GLU A 354 4.08 -27.55 -22.97
N VAL A 355 5.38 -27.61 -22.63
CA VAL A 355 6.14 -26.42 -22.27
C VAL A 355 6.64 -25.73 -23.54
N PRO A 356 6.12 -24.53 -23.86
CA PRO A 356 6.56 -23.79 -25.04
C PRO A 356 7.98 -23.26 -24.79
N VAL A 357 8.88 -23.53 -25.73
CA VAL A 357 10.28 -23.05 -25.68
C VAL A 357 10.51 -22.16 -26.89
N VAL A 358 11.01 -20.96 -26.63
CA VAL A 358 11.35 -19.96 -27.65
C VAL A 358 12.86 -19.77 -27.72
N THR A 359 13.32 -19.26 -28.84
CA THR A 359 14.71 -18.83 -29.00
C THR A 359 14.91 -17.57 -28.16
N ASP A 360 15.95 -17.56 -27.35
CA ASP A 360 16.41 -16.41 -26.57
C ASP A 360 17.61 -15.81 -27.30
N GLU A 361 17.38 -14.72 -28.00
CA GLU A 361 18.42 -14.05 -28.76
C GLU A 361 19.26 -13.17 -27.84
N PRO A 362 20.60 -13.17 -28.01
CA PRO A 362 21.44 -12.22 -27.29
C PRO A 362 21.11 -10.78 -27.69
N GLU A 363 21.35 -9.82 -26.80
CA GLU A 363 21.13 -8.39 -27.07
C GLU A 363 21.99 -7.93 -28.27
N LEU A 364 23.25 -8.40 -28.32
CA LEU A 364 24.14 -8.22 -29.46
C LEU A 364 24.25 -9.52 -30.25
N THR A 365 23.37 -9.71 -31.22
CA THR A 365 23.46 -10.82 -32.16
C THR A 365 24.69 -10.69 -33.07
N THR A 366 25.21 -11.78 -33.63
CA THR A 366 26.33 -11.73 -34.57
C THR A 366 26.05 -10.82 -35.77
N ALA A 367 24.85 -10.87 -36.30
CA ALA A 367 24.44 -9.98 -37.41
C ALA A 367 24.48 -8.49 -37.00
N ARG A 368 24.01 -8.18 -35.80
CA ARG A 368 24.04 -6.83 -35.27
C ARG A 368 25.45 -6.37 -34.94
N ALA A 369 26.28 -7.27 -34.42
CA ALA A 369 27.70 -7.01 -34.16
C ALA A 369 28.46 -6.69 -35.46
N GLU A 370 28.22 -7.42 -36.55
CA GLU A 370 28.83 -7.11 -37.85
C GLU A 370 28.36 -5.77 -38.43
N GLU A 371 27.08 -5.45 -38.26
CA GLU A 371 26.53 -4.14 -38.71
C GLU A 371 27.13 -2.96 -37.93
N LEU A 372 27.32 -3.10 -36.61
CA LEU A 372 27.79 -2.03 -35.72
C LEU A 372 29.28 -2.13 -35.38
N LYS A 373 30.01 -2.94 -36.11
CA LYS A 373 31.42 -3.21 -35.89
C LYS A 373 32.26 -1.94 -35.84
N PRO A 374 33.10 -1.78 -34.80
CA PRO A 374 34.12 -0.73 -34.75
C PRO A 374 35.14 -0.94 -35.88
N THR A 375 35.21 -0.05 -36.82
CA THR A 375 36.07 -0.20 -38.03
C THR A 375 37.18 0.83 -38.10
N GLU A 376 37.15 1.87 -37.28
CA GLU A 376 38.10 2.98 -37.32
C GLU A 376 38.64 3.32 -35.95
N LEU A 377 39.88 3.72 -35.88
CA LEU A 377 40.50 4.29 -34.68
C LEU A 377 40.01 5.72 -34.52
N LEU A 378 39.08 5.93 -33.56
CA LEU A 378 38.50 7.25 -33.33
C LEU A 378 39.41 8.16 -32.51
N GLY A 379 40.11 7.59 -31.52
CA GLY A 379 41.03 8.34 -30.69
C GLY A 379 42.11 7.44 -30.08
N ARG A 380 43.27 8.02 -29.88
CA ARG A 380 44.37 7.33 -29.18
C ARG A 380 45.16 8.31 -28.36
N TYR A 381 45.84 7.80 -27.36
CA TYR A 381 46.83 8.54 -26.59
C TYR A 381 47.88 7.58 -26.02
N ARG A 382 49.06 8.11 -25.64
CA ARG A 382 50.08 7.32 -24.94
C ARG A 382 50.80 8.16 -23.92
N THR A 383 51.22 7.52 -22.85
CA THR A 383 52.04 8.12 -21.80
C THR A 383 53.30 7.28 -21.52
N ASP A 384 54.44 7.98 -21.33
CA ASP A 384 55.69 7.35 -21.02
C ASP A 384 55.80 7.09 -19.50
N TYR A 385 55.76 5.78 -19.10
CA TYR A 385 55.84 5.39 -17.69
C TYR A 385 57.27 5.42 -17.12
N THR A 386 58.27 5.55 -18.01
CA THR A 386 59.68 5.66 -17.58
C THR A 386 60.06 7.02 -17.05
N LEU A 387 59.18 8.05 -17.23
CA LEU A 387 59.39 9.40 -16.75
C LEU A 387 59.08 9.56 -15.27
N THR A 388 58.42 8.61 -14.64
CA THR A 388 58.06 8.65 -13.21
C THR A 388 59.29 8.35 -12.31
N SER A 389 59.22 8.84 -11.05
CA SER A 389 60.27 8.56 -10.04
C SER A 389 60.33 7.08 -9.66
N ASP A 390 59.19 6.40 -9.66
CA ASP A 390 59.08 4.98 -9.37
C ASP A 390 59.07 4.16 -10.66
N LYS A 391 60.10 3.32 -10.82
CA LYS A 391 60.32 2.40 -11.95
C LYS A 391 60.34 0.94 -11.49
N SER A 392 59.74 0.69 -10.32
CA SER A 392 59.70 -0.65 -9.74
C SER A 392 58.90 -1.62 -10.63
N ALA A 393 59.20 -2.89 -10.51
CA ALA A 393 58.43 -3.95 -11.20
C ALA A 393 56.99 -3.97 -10.69
N GLU A 394 56.79 -3.73 -9.42
CA GLU A 394 55.49 -3.65 -8.74
C GLU A 394 54.59 -2.57 -9.37
N ARG A 395 55.14 -1.39 -9.65
CA ARG A 395 54.42 -0.34 -10.35
C ARG A 395 54.06 -0.75 -11.79
N VAL A 396 54.99 -1.32 -12.53
CA VAL A 396 54.71 -1.77 -13.91
C VAL A 396 53.68 -2.89 -13.92
N GLU A 397 53.69 -3.75 -12.92
CA GLU A 397 52.65 -4.79 -12.79
C GLU A 397 51.25 -4.17 -12.49
N ASN A 398 51.15 -3.16 -11.64
CA ASN A 398 49.92 -2.41 -11.42
C ASN A 398 49.40 -1.78 -12.72
N LEU A 399 50.30 -1.19 -13.54
CA LEU A 399 49.92 -0.65 -14.85
C LEU A 399 49.32 -1.72 -15.76
N ARG A 400 49.98 -2.89 -15.86
CA ARG A 400 49.50 -4.02 -16.68
C ARG A 400 48.16 -4.55 -16.16
N MET A 401 48.05 -4.70 -14.85
CA MET A 401 46.85 -5.21 -14.21
C MET A 401 45.63 -4.31 -14.50
N SER A 402 45.78 -3.00 -14.34
CA SER A 402 44.75 -2.03 -14.62
C SER A 402 44.40 -1.96 -16.11
N SER A 403 45.42 -1.92 -16.98
CA SER A 403 45.20 -1.88 -18.41
C SER A 403 44.48 -3.13 -18.91
N ASN A 404 44.91 -4.33 -18.44
CA ASN A 404 44.32 -5.61 -18.83
C ASN A 404 42.85 -5.74 -18.37
N ALA A 405 42.45 -5.08 -17.26
CA ALA A 405 41.10 -5.11 -16.78
C ALA A 405 40.10 -4.36 -17.70
N ILE A 406 40.61 -3.40 -18.47
CA ILE A 406 39.81 -2.56 -19.38
C ILE A 406 40.08 -2.85 -20.87
N ASP A 407 41.19 -3.56 -21.18
CA ASP A 407 41.50 -3.90 -22.58
C ASP A 407 40.47 -4.87 -23.14
N GLY A 408 39.94 -4.57 -24.32
CA GLY A 408 38.90 -5.34 -24.98
C GLY A 408 37.48 -5.04 -24.53
N MET A 409 37.26 -4.07 -23.63
CA MET A 409 35.92 -3.67 -23.23
C MET A 409 35.16 -3.04 -24.40
N VAL A 410 33.87 -3.39 -24.47
CA VAL A 410 32.94 -2.92 -25.49
C VAL A 410 31.84 -2.12 -24.83
N LEU A 411 31.59 -0.92 -25.30
CA LEU A 411 30.51 -0.05 -24.83
C LEU A 411 29.43 0.09 -25.88
N ALA A 412 28.20 -0.23 -25.53
CA ALA A 412 27.04 0.02 -26.37
C ALA A 412 26.77 1.52 -26.55
N PRO A 413 26.02 1.93 -27.59
CA PRO A 413 25.55 3.31 -27.72
C PRO A 413 24.82 3.79 -26.47
N GLY A 414 25.26 4.93 -25.91
CA GLY A 414 24.70 5.53 -24.70
C GLY A 414 25.25 4.95 -23.38
N GLU A 415 26.01 3.88 -23.41
CA GLU A 415 26.62 3.26 -22.23
C GLU A 415 27.75 4.12 -21.68
N THR A 416 27.89 4.09 -20.34
CA THR A 416 28.90 4.85 -19.62
C THR A 416 29.97 3.94 -19.05
N PHE A 417 31.22 4.23 -19.35
CA PHE A 417 32.39 3.63 -18.73
C PHE A 417 32.69 4.29 -17.39
N SER A 418 33.04 3.49 -16.36
CA SER A 418 33.57 3.94 -15.07
C SER A 418 34.90 3.27 -14.80
N MET A 419 35.94 4.06 -14.52
CA MET A 419 37.23 3.49 -14.20
C MET A 419 37.20 2.69 -12.90
N ILE A 420 36.57 3.24 -11.85
CA ILE A 420 36.46 2.55 -10.55
C ILE A 420 35.75 1.20 -10.68
N GLU A 421 34.63 1.13 -11.38
CA GLU A 421 33.86 -0.11 -11.50
C GLU A 421 34.68 -1.26 -12.10
N ASN A 422 35.65 -0.93 -12.93
CA ASN A 422 36.48 -1.93 -13.62
C ASN A 422 37.76 -2.30 -12.90
N VAL A 423 38.28 -1.43 -12.02
CA VAL A 423 39.62 -1.62 -11.46
C VAL A 423 39.69 -1.69 -9.92
N ALA A 424 38.58 -1.35 -9.20
CA ALA A 424 38.60 -1.31 -7.73
C ALA A 424 38.82 -2.65 -7.04
N GLY A 425 38.49 -3.78 -7.68
CA GLY A 425 38.59 -5.13 -7.11
C GLY A 425 39.94 -5.82 -7.34
N LEU A 426 40.92 -5.15 -7.94
CA LEU A 426 42.19 -5.77 -8.29
C LEU A 426 43.17 -5.75 -7.09
N ASP A 427 44.05 -6.78 -7.02
CA ASP A 427 45.03 -6.98 -5.94
C ASP A 427 46.32 -6.23 -6.27
N TYR A 428 46.38 -4.95 -6.02
CA TYR A 428 47.49 -4.07 -6.36
C TYR A 428 48.68 -4.26 -5.47
N ASN A 429 49.89 -4.10 -6.07
CA ASN A 429 51.11 -4.01 -5.35
C ASN A 429 51.32 -2.62 -4.75
N ALA A 430 52.00 -2.54 -3.59
CA ALA A 430 52.44 -1.27 -3.01
C ALA A 430 53.50 -0.60 -3.89
N SER A 431 53.27 0.63 -4.29
CA SER A 431 54.19 1.45 -5.08
C SER A 431 53.98 2.92 -4.78
N LYS A 432 54.77 3.85 -5.35
CA LYS A 432 54.64 5.26 -5.02
C LYS A 432 53.37 5.86 -5.55
N VAL A 433 52.65 6.53 -4.65
CA VAL A 433 51.48 7.38 -4.89
C VAL A 433 51.70 8.77 -4.33
N ILE A 434 50.89 9.75 -4.78
CA ILE A 434 50.91 11.12 -4.23
C ILE A 434 49.66 11.27 -3.36
N VAL A 435 49.85 11.45 -2.04
CA VAL A 435 48.80 11.72 -1.07
C VAL A 435 49.12 13.02 -0.36
N ASP A 436 48.21 13.98 -0.34
CA ASP A 436 48.38 15.29 0.30
C ASP A 436 49.65 16.03 -0.07
N GLY A 437 50.05 15.91 -1.36
CA GLY A 437 51.24 16.58 -1.88
C GLY A 437 52.57 15.90 -1.57
N LYS A 438 52.57 14.69 -1.04
CA LYS A 438 53.76 13.88 -0.71
C LYS A 438 53.76 12.55 -1.42
N GLU A 439 54.94 12.13 -1.87
CA GLU A 439 55.11 10.74 -2.34
C GLU A 439 55.10 9.79 -1.13
N THR A 440 54.26 8.76 -1.19
CA THR A 440 54.18 7.73 -0.17
C THR A 440 53.99 6.35 -0.85
N LEU A 441 54.23 5.26 -0.11
CA LEU A 441 53.92 3.90 -0.60
C LEU A 441 52.48 3.53 -0.25
N ALA A 442 51.71 3.16 -1.24
CA ALA A 442 50.38 2.60 -1.07
C ALA A 442 50.02 1.69 -2.26
N ASP A 443 48.98 0.87 -2.12
CA ASP A 443 48.53 -0.02 -3.17
C ASP A 443 47.99 0.78 -4.35
N GLY A 444 48.22 0.31 -5.57
CA GLY A 444 47.67 0.92 -6.79
C GLY A 444 48.47 2.09 -7.37
N GLY A 445 49.72 2.30 -6.92
CA GLY A 445 50.56 3.31 -7.58
C GLY A 445 50.75 2.97 -9.07
N GLY A 446 50.47 3.98 -9.92
CA GLY A 446 50.45 3.85 -11.39
C GLY A 446 49.04 3.96 -11.99
N LEU A 447 47.99 3.57 -11.28
CA LEU A 447 46.62 3.53 -11.76
C LEU A 447 46.14 4.84 -12.43
N CYS A 448 46.45 5.98 -11.84
CA CYS A 448 46.14 7.30 -12.42
C CYS A 448 46.82 7.55 -13.77
N GLN A 449 47.94 6.86 -14.07
CA GLN A 449 48.58 7.00 -15.40
C GLN A 449 47.78 6.27 -16.46
N VAL A 450 47.31 5.04 -16.17
CA VAL A 450 46.36 4.27 -17.00
C VAL A 450 45.10 5.13 -17.22
N THR A 451 44.48 5.61 -16.12
CA THR A 451 43.28 6.47 -16.18
C THR A 451 43.48 7.71 -17.07
N SER A 452 44.60 8.44 -16.92
CA SER A 452 44.88 9.63 -17.71
C SER A 452 45.11 9.32 -19.18
N THR A 453 45.69 8.15 -19.49
CA THR A 453 45.94 7.73 -20.87
C THR A 453 44.61 7.45 -21.57
N LEU A 454 43.71 6.70 -20.91
CA LEU A 454 42.37 6.41 -21.42
C LEU A 454 41.49 7.66 -21.52
N TYR A 455 41.55 8.56 -20.50
CA TYR A 455 40.83 9.83 -20.53
C TYR A 455 41.13 10.63 -21.79
N MET A 456 42.42 10.70 -22.16
CA MET A 456 42.83 11.42 -23.37
C MET A 456 42.39 10.71 -24.66
N ALA A 457 42.48 9.38 -24.70
CA ALA A 457 42.01 8.62 -25.86
C ALA A 457 40.48 8.79 -26.07
N ALA A 458 39.71 8.78 -24.99
CA ALA A 458 38.24 9.02 -25.02
C ALA A 458 37.91 10.45 -25.50
N ASN A 459 38.64 11.47 -25.04
CA ASN A 459 38.49 12.83 -25.53
C ASN A 459 38.81 12.95 -27.03
N TYR A 460 39.92 12.36 -27.50
CA TYR A 460 40.28 12.37 -28.93
C TYR A 460 39.28 11.59 -29.79
N ALA A 461 38.62 10.59 -29.23
CA ALA A 461 37.50 9.89 -29.87
C ALA A 461 36.21 10.72 -29.96
N GLY A 462 36.18 11.88 -29.32
CA GLY A 462 34.98 12.73 -29.29
C GLY A 462 33.86 12.20 -28.41
N LEU A 463 34.18 11.34 -27.43
CA LEU A 463 33.23 10.80 -26.45
C LEU A 463 32.96 11.84 -25.34
N ASP A 464 31.81 11.73 -24.69
CA ASP A 464 31.37 12.64 -23.63
C ASP A 464 31.95 12.24 -22.28
N VAL A 465 33.00 12.94 -21.81
CA VAL A 465 33.56 12.73 -20.48
C VAL A 465 32.64 13.37 -19.45
N THR A 466 32.02 12.52 -18.62
CA THR A 466 30.99 12.92 -17.65
C THR A 466 31.55 13.15 -16.24
N GLU A 467 32.70 12.54 -15.90
CA GLU A 467 33.36 12.72 -14.61
C GLU A 467 34.88 12.70 -14.77
N ARG A 468 35.53 13.68 -14.16
CA ARG A 468 37.00 13.76 -14.14
C ARG A 468 37.46 14.71 -13.01
N SER A 469 38.51 14.35 -12.33
CA SER A 469 39.21 15.19 -11.34
C SER A 469 40.68 15.38 -11.73
N PRO A 470 41.26 16.58 -11.62
CA PRO A 470 42.69 16.78 -11.80
C PRO A 470 43.48 16.19 -10.64
N HIS A 471 44.75 15.91 -10.84
CA HIS A 471 45.66 15.59 -9.76
C HIS A 471 45.96 16.82 -8.88
N TYR A 472 46.38 16.56 -7.64
CA TYR A 472 46.87 17.61 -6.76
C TYR A 472 48.11 18.29 -7.34
N ALA A 473 49.04 17.54 -7.94
CA ALA A 473 50.32 18.04 -8.46
C ALA A 473 50.51 17.75 -9.94
N GLN A 474 51.39 18.48 -10.60
CA GLN A 474 51.78 18.22 -11.97
C GLN A 474 52.57 16.90 -12.07
N LEU A 475 52.28 16.12 -13.12
CA LEU A 475 52.84 14.78 -13.31
C LEU A 475 53.80 14.74 -14.49
N PRO A 476 54.92 13.98 -14.40
CA PRO A 476 55.96 13.98 -15.43
C PRO A 476 55.55 13.30 -16.72
N TYR A 477 54.58 12.41 -16.70
CA TYR A 477 54.19 11.59 -17.84
C TYR A 477 53.05 12.17 -18.68
N ILE A 478 52.36 13.20 -18.17
CA ILE A 478 51.25 13.85 -18.88
C ILE A 478 51.27 15.35 -18.69
N ARG A 479 50.88 16.09 -19.72
CA ARG A 479 50.78 17.55 -19.65
C ARG A 479 49.70 17.99 -18.68
N PRO A 480 49.96 18.95 -17.75
CA PRO A 480 48.97 19.45 -16.82
C PRO A 480 47.72 19.98 -17.54
N GLY A 481 46.53 19.66 -17.01
CA GLY A 481 45.25 19.91 -17.63
C GLY A 481 44.76 18.76 -18.52
N LEU A 482 45.60 17.76 -18.83
CA LEU A 482 45.22 16.60 -19.65
C LEU A 482 45.17 15.29 -18.82
N ASP A 483 45.34 15.39 -17.53
CA ASP A 483 45.34 14.27 -16.57
C ASP A 483 43.93 13.98 -16.01
N ALA A 484 43.75 12.79 -15.51
CA ALA A 484 42.58 12.35 -14.76
C ALA A 484 42.99 11.50 -13.55
N THR A 485 42.39 11.73 -12.41
CA THR A 485 42.63 11.02 -11.16
C THR A 485 41.57 9.97 -10.94
N VAL A 486 41.98 8.80 -10.46
CA VAL A 486 41.12 7.79 -9.85
C VAL A 486 41.55 7.54 -8.42
N TRP A 487 40.59 7.50 -7.51
CA TRP A 487 40.78 7.22 -6.10
C TRP A 487 39.59 6.49 -5.52
N PHE A 488 39.80 5.40 -4.81
CA PHE A 488 38.71 4.54 -4.32
C PHE A 488 37.98 5.10 -3.08
N GLY A 489 38.46 6.24 -2.52
CA GLY A 489 37.90 6.81 -1.31
C GLY A 489 38.44 6.17 -0.03
N ASP A 490 37.75 6.44 1.07
CA ASP A 490 38.00 5.75 2.35
C ASP A 490 37.36 4.33 2.35
N GLU A 491 37.45 3.63 3.50
CA GLU A 491 36.91 2.27 3.66
C GLU A 491 35.39 2.15 3.32
N ASN A 492 34.66 3.28 3.28
CA ASN A 492 33.26 3.37 2.92
C ASN A 492 33.05 3.95 1.51
N GLY A 493 34.11 4.21 0.77
CA GLY A 493 34.09 4.84 -0.56
C GLY A 493 33.85 6.35 -0.54
N ALA A 494 33.86 7.00 0.64
CA ALA A 494 33.66 8.44 0.71
C ALA A 494 34.90 9.17 0.18
N GLY A 495 34.67 10.21 -0.64
CA GLY A 495 35.71 10.97 -1.30
C GLY A 495 36.35 10.26 -2.50
N ALA A 496 35.71 9.21 -3.03
CA ALA A 496 36.14 8.55 -4.25
C ALA A 496 36.15 9.55 -5.42
N LEU A 497 37.14 9.37 -6.31
CA LEU A 497 37.30 10.16 -7.54
C LEU A 497 37.30 9.17 -8.71
N ASP A 498 36.38 9.34 -9.64
CA ASP A 498 36.26 8.47 -10.80
C ASP A 498 36.59 9.22 -12.10
N MET A 499 36.86 8.46 -13.14
CA MET A 499 36.89 8.94 -14.51
C MET A 499 35.84 8.19 -15.31
N LYS A 500 34.86 8.95 -15.81
CA LYS A 500 33.74 8.38 -16.58
C LYS A 500 33.59 9.07 -17.93
N PHE A 501 33.27 8.27 -18.92
CA PHE A 501 32.84 8.79 -20.22
C PHE A 501 31.71 7.94 -20.78
N ARG A 502 30.89 8.56 -21.63
CA ARG A 502 29.75 7.92 -22.28
C ARG A 502 30.01 7.75 -23.77
N ASN A 503 29.66 6.58 -24.30
CA ASN A 503 29.63 6.36 -25.75
C ASN A 503 28.47 7.17 -26.36
N THR A 504 28.80 8.29 -26.99
CA THR A 504 27.84 9.18 -27.66
C THR A 504 27.70 8.89 -29.16
N SER A 505 28.38 7.87 -29.67
CA SER A 505 28.24 7.42 -31.06
C SER A 505 27.00 6.53 -31.22
N ASP A 506 26.61 6.26 -32.45
CA ASP A 506 25.51 5.36 -32.81
C ASP A 506 25.95 3.89 -33.02
N GLY A 507 27.24 3.61 -32.80
CA GLY A 507 27.85 2.28 -32.89
C GLY A 507 28.50 1.84 -31.57
N TYR A 508 28.93 0.60 -31.54
CA TYR A 508 29.74 0.11 -30.43
C TYR A 508 31.13 0.73 -30.45
N VAL A 509 31.70 0.92 -29.24
CA VAL A 509 33.06 1.38 -29.04
C VAL A 509 33.85 0.24 -28.38
N LEU A 510 35.02 -0.09 -28.94
CA LEU A 510 35.99 -1.03 -28.39
C LEU A 510 37.13 -0.22 -27.78
N ILE A 511 37.39 -0.46 -26.51
CA ILE A 511 38.53 0.11 -25.78
C ILE A 511 39.70 -0.85 -25.87
N ARG A 512 40.89 -0.31 -26.20
CA ARG A 512 42.16 -1.01 -26.11
C ARG A 512 43.07 -0.22 -25.20
N GLU A 513 43.60 -0.88 -24.18
CA GLU A 513 44.65 -0.29 -23.35
C GLU A 513 45.69 -1.33 -22.94
N TYR A 514 46.95 -1.01 -23.22
CA TYR A 514 48.03 -1.96 -22.97
C TYR A 514 49.33 -1.27 -22.60
N VAL A 515 50.12 -1.95 -21.79
CA VAL A 515 51.47 -1.53 -21.39
C VAL A 515 52.47 -2.25 -22.32
N SER A 516 53.24 -1.46 -23.06
CA SER A 516 54.23 -1.95 -23.97
C SER A 516 55.64 -1.98 -23.33
N ASP A 517 56.51 -2.90 -23.79
CA ASP A 517 57.88 -3.02 -23.32
C ASP A 517 58.78 -1.88 -23.84
N ASP A 518 58.26 -1.00 -24.71
CA ASP A 518 58.96 0.20 -25.20
C ASP A 518 58.91 1.38 -24.18
N GLY A 519 58.25 1.20 -23.02
CA GLY A 519 58.17 2.20 -21.98
C GLY A 519 56.88 3.02 -21.97
N TYR A 520 55.90 2.68 -22.80
CA TYR A 520 54.65 3.38 -22.96
C TYR A 520 53.42 2.59 -22.52
N ILE A 521 52.41 3.32 -22.04
CA ILE A 521 51.01 2.87 -21.98
C ILE A 521 50.31 3.47 -23.19
N TYR A 522 49.60 2.62 -23.90
CA TYR A 522 48.78 3.01 -25.06
C TYR A 522 47.32 2.82 -24.72
N ALA A 523 46.49 3.81 -25.03
CA ALA A 523 45.03 3.72 -25.02
C ALA A 523 44.49 4.06 -26.41
N GLU A 524 43.59 3.24 -26.90
CA GLU A 524 42.92 3.39 -28.21
C GLU A 524 41.41 3.19 -28.03
N VAL A 525 40.64 4.01 -28.71
CA VAL A 525 39.19 3.92 -28.79
C VAL A 525 38.81 3.68 -30.24
N TRP A 526 38.29 2.50 -30.51
CA TRP A 526 37.86 2.07 -31.82
C TRP A 526 36.33 2.18 -31.94
N GLY A 527 35.80 2.62 -33.06
CA GLY A 527 34.37 2.76 -33.31
C GLY A 527 34.03 2.80 -34.78
N ARG A 528 32.81 3.19 -35.09
CA ARG A 528 32.42 3.54 -36.46
C ARG A 528 32.84 4.97 -36.73
N PRO A 529 33.14 5.30 -38.01
CA PRO A 529 33.48 6.68 -38.38
C PRO A 529 32.41 7.66 -37.87
N THR A 530 32.82 8.66 -37.11
CA THR A 530 31.93 9.72 -36.60
C THR A 530 32.02 11.03 -37.39
N GLY A 531 33.00 11.16 -38.26
CA GLY A 531 33.32 12.43 -38.93
C GLY A 531 33.90 13.47 -37.96
N ARG A 532 34.20 13.11 -36.71
CA ARG A 532 34.72 14.01 -35.68
C ARG A 532 36.23 13.99 -35.67
N GLU A 533 36.81 15.21 -35.59
CA GLU A 533 38.22 15.42 -35.31
C GLU A 533 38.35 16.30 -34.07
N VAL A 534 39.16 15.89 -33.12
CA VAL A 534 39.33 16.58 -31.83
C VAL A 534 40.78 17.10 -31.69
N GLU A 535 40.90 18.38 -31.46
CA GLU A 535 42.16 19.04 -31.11
C GLU A 535 42.12 19.44 -29.62
N MET A 536 43.13 19.04 -28.84
CA MET A 536 43.25 19.41 -27.45
C MET A 536 44.59 20.03 -27.14
N GLY A 537 44.60 20.97 -26.22
CA GLY A 537 45.82 21.57 -25.73
C GLY A 537 45.60 22.29 -24.40
N SER A 538 46.64 22.31 -23.59
CA SER A 538 46.65 23.07 -22.34
C SER A 538 47.77 24.07 -22.30
N ARG A 539 47.52 25.21 -21.63
CA ARG A 539 48.53 26.24 -21.41
C ARG A 539 48.48 26.75 -19.98
N ARG A 540 49.64 27.05 -19.42
CA ARG A 540 49.76 27.66 -18.11
C ARG A 540 49.33 29.13 -18.17
N VAL A 541 48.44 29.55 -17.29
CA VAL A 541 47.90 30.93 -17.22
C VAL A 541 48.33 31.64 -15.96
N ALA A 542 48.69 30.92 -14.88
CA ALA A 542 49.26 31.48 -13.67
C ALA A 542 50.38 30.58 -13.10
N LEU A 543 51.37 31.17 -12.48
CA LEU A 543 52.47 30.48 -11.83
C LEU A 543 52.90 31.24 -10.57
N THR A 544 52.96 30.51 -9.47
CA THR A 544 53.59 30.93 -8.21
C THR A 544 54.59 29.86 -7.77
N PRO A 545 55.46 30.07 -6.76
CA PRO A 545 56.29 29.01 -6.22
C PRO A 545 55.50 27.79 -5.69
N TYR A 546 54.23 27.99 -5.31
CA TYR A 546 53.38 26.99 -4.63
C TYR A 546 52.27 26.44 -5.49
N SER A 547 51.97 27.07 -6.64
CA SER A 547 50.86 26.65 -7.49
C SER A 547 51.05 27.03 -8.95
N ALA A 548 50.47 26.26 -9.84
CA ALA A 548 50.36 26.59 -11.25
C ALA A 548 48.92 26.32 -11.75
N THR A 549 48.34 27.30 -12.45
CA THR A 549 47.01 27.16 -13.05
C THR A 549 47.14 26.97 -14.56
N TRP A 550 46.41 25.98 -15.06
CA TRP A 550 46.40 25.59 -16.46
C TRP A 550 44.99 25.64 -17.00
N VAL A 551 44.84 26.13 -18.22
CA VAL A 551 43.58 26.14 -18.98
C VAL A 551 43.69 25.16 -20.11
N THR A 552 42.75 24.20 -20.15
CA THR A 552 42.62 23.23 -21.25
C THR A 552 41.55 23.70 -22.22
N ARG A 553 41.88 23.72 -23.50
CA ARG A 553 40.96 24.00 -24.58
C ARG A 553 40.77 22.75 -25.41
N GLN A 554 39.56 22.63 -25.91
CA GLN A 554 39.18 21.60 -26.88
C GLN A 554 38.52 22.28 -28.06
N ARG A 555 38.80 21.78 -29.24
CA ARG A 555 38.10 22.09 -30.48
C ARG A 555 37.65 20.79 -31.10
N VAL A 556 36.38 20.72 -31.44
CA VAL A 556 35.79 19.57 -32.14
C VAL A 556 35.25 20.04 -33.46
N THR A 557 35.64 19.37 -34.52
CA THR A 557 35.03 19.51 -35.86
C THR A 557 34.27 18.23 -36.18
N GLU A 558 33.15 18.34 -36.84
CA GLU A 558 32.36 17.22 -37.33
C GLU A 558 32.08 17.49 -38.83
N ASP A 559 32.50 16.54 -39.67
CA ASP A 559 32.44 16.67 -41.16
C ASP A 559 33.05 18.00 -41.67
N GLY A 560 34.09 18.49 -40.99
CA GLY A 560 34.79 19.73 -41.34
C GLY A 560 34.16 21.03 -40.81
N GLU A 561 33.04 20.96 -40.11
CA GLU A 561 32.42 22.10 -39.41
C GLU A 561 32.78 22.10 -37.92
N VAL A 562 33.10 23.27 -37.36
CA VAL A 562 33.40 23.42 -35.96
C VAL A 562 32.12 23.33 -35.14
N VAL A 563 31.95 22.25 -34.36
CA VAL A 563 30.81 22.04 -33.48
C VAL A 563 31.10 22.48 -32.04
N TYR A 564 32.37 22.53 -31.65
CA TYR A 564 32.81 23.07 -30.36
C TYR A 564 34.18 23.71 -30.49
N ASP A 565 34.40 24.87 -29.88
CA ASP A 565 35.72 25.52 -29.69
C ASP A 565 35.67 26.35 -28.41
N GLY A 566 36.25 25.83 -27.34
CA GLY A 566 36.11 26.44 -26.03
C GLY A 566 37.13 26.00 -25.01
N VAL A 567 37.00 26.58 -23.81
CA VAL A 567 37.69 26.09 -22.60
C VAL A 567 36.94 24.90 -22.09
N LEU A 568 37.63 23.76 -21.98
CA LEU A 568 37.07 22.54 -21.41
C LEU A 568 37.06 22.63 -19.88
N HIS A 569 38.20 23.01 -19.28
CA HIS A 569 38.32 23.22 -17.81
C HIS A 569 39.56 24.08 -17.49
N GLU A 570 39.63 24.53 -16.24
CA GLU A 570 40.76 25.23 -15.63
C GLU A 570 41.16 24.51 -14.36
N ASP A 571 42.39 24.05 -14.26
CA ASP A 571 42.91 23.27 -13.17
C ASP A 571 44.07 23.99 -12.47
N THR A 572 44.11 23.91 -11.13
CA THR A 572 45.20 24.44 -10.33
C THR A 572 45.93 23.33 -9.60
N TYR A 573 47.22 23.24 -9.83
CA TYR A 573 48.09 22.22 -9.26
C TYR A 573 48.92 22.83 -8.14
N GLY A 574 49.06 22.10 -7.03
CA GLY A 574 49.90 22.43 -5.90
C GLY A 574 51.35 21.96 -6.08
N ALA A 575 52.26 22.58 -5.33
CA ALA A 575 53.65 22.12 -5.26
C ALA A 575 53.75 20.84 -4.44
N LEU A 576 54.63 19.94 -4.84
CA LEU A 576 54.98 18.75 -4.06
C LEU A 576 55.95 19.12 -2.93
N GLU A 577 55.91 18.36 -1.84
CA GLU A 577 56.92 18.41 -0.79
C GLU A 577 57.91 17.25 -0.97
N SER A 578 59.20 17.57 -0.83
CA SER A 578 60.24 16.55 -0.78
C SER A 578 60.17 15.69 0.49
N GLU A 579 60.86 14.58 0.55
CA GLU A 579 60.93 13.73 1.75
C GLU A 579 61.39 14.47 3.02
N ASN A 580 62.15 15.55 2.85
CA ASN A 580 62.61 16.40 3.95
C ASN A 580 61.60 17.53 4.31
N GLY A 581 60.42 17.60 3.68
CA GLY A 581 59.40 18.62 3.90
C GLY A 581 59.70 19.96 3.20
N GLU A 582 60.66 20.01 2.27
CA GLU A 582 60.90 21.21 1.48
C GLU A 582 59.98 21.24 0.26
N VAL A 583 59.37 22.39 0.00
CA VAL A 583 58.50 22.61 -1.17
C VAL A 583 59.36 22.59 -2.44
N ILE A 584 58.99 21.73 -3.40
CA ILE A 584 59.57 21.68 -4.74
C ILE A 584 58.95 22.82 -5.57
N PRO A 585 59.72 23.86 -5.96
CA PRO A 585 59.14 24.99 -6.68
C PRO A 585 58.49 24.56 -8.00
N MET A 586 57.32 25.15 -8.31
CA MET A 586 56.54 24.83 -9.50
C MET A 586 57.21 25.24 -10.81
N ASP A 587 58.17 26.16 -10.78
CA ASP A 587 58.92 26.60 -11.98
C ASP A 587 60.03 25.62 -12.39
N ALA A 588 60.39 24.68 -11.51
CA ALA A 588 61.34 23.60 -11.84
C ALA A 588 60.70 22.47 -12.69
N PHE A 589 59.37 22.49 -12.86
CA PHE A 589 58.66 21.46 -13.61
C PHE A 589 58.58 21.76 -15.10
N GLU A 590 59.09 20.86 -15.93
CA GLU A 590 58.90 20.87 -17.38
C GLU A 590 57.69 20.02 -17.78
N PRO A 591 56.66 20.63 -18.39
CA PRO A 591 55.47 19.89 -18.76
C PRO A 591 55.72 18.88 -19.89
N ALA A 592 55.17 17.68 -19.77
CA ALA A 592 55.22 16.65 -20.82
C ALA A 592 54.67 17.17 -22.15
N PRO A 593 55.15 16.67 -23.28
CA PRO A 593 54.53 16.95 -24.59
C PRO A 593 53.11 16.37 -24.67
N VAL A 594 52.29 16.89 -25.58
CA VAL A 594 51.05 16.23 -25.96
C VAL A 594 51.37 15.10 -26.92
N ASN A 595 50.97 13.88 -26.62
CA ASN A 595 51.30 12.64 -27.39
C ASN A 595 50.01 11.93 -27.89
N PRO A 596 49.30 12.48 -28.87
CA PRO A 596 48.11 11.85 -29.48
C PRO A 596 48.43 10.58 -30.26
#